data_8430802d45254ba45684f0e7878b9367
#
_entry.id   8430802d45254ba45684f0e7878b9367
#
_cell.length_a   1.000
_cell.length_b   1.000
_cell.length_c   1.000
_cell.angle_alpha   90.00
_cell.angle_beta   90.00
_cell.angle_gamma   90.00
#
_symmetry.space_group_name_H-M   'P 1'
#
loop_
_entity.id
_entity.type
_entity.pdbx_description
1 polymer ?
#
loop_
_entity_poly.entity_id
_entity_poly.type
_entity_poly.pdbx_seq_one_letter_code
_entity_poly.pdbx_strand_id
1 'polypeptide(L)'
;MSTGKGVCQMRRTELAVSPFETGETRRHDIIARVKDCYPGLSRAEQSVADAILSDVQAAVDATNAELAIRAGVSQPSVTRFCRSIGCEGVRDFKLQLARSLVVGEIFLAADNPLPAADLGLTPPFWASVLGEARLALREVERQLDPALVLAAATILGAARRVLVLGLGGSSAALAEETQNRLFRYGVPVMACKDPYLARMTIATFRPEDVVIAISATGHTSEVIDCVHIARTYHARTIAITTPGSALAHAAEIALTTKIAEYPDALTPSASRFAFLLIIDLVAAATGYQMGPLARENLRRIKFNLVDQGAGPSIEPLGD
;
A
#
# COMPACT_ATOMS: atom_id res chain seq x y z
N MET A 1 -52.00 5.83 -14.63
CA MET A 1 -51.53 6.52 -13.40
C MET A 1 -50.19 5.93 -13.02
N SER A 2 -49.12 6.58 -13.44
CA SER A 2 -47.75 6.09 -13.28
C SER A 2 -47.09 6.88 -12.14
N THR A 3 -46.76 6.16 -11.07
CA THR A 3 -46.03 6.72 -9.93
C THR A 3 -44.53 6.73 -10.26
N GLY A 4 -44.01 7.90 -10.63
CA GLY A 4 -42.60 8.11 -10.89
C GLY A 4 -41.77 7.93 -9.61
N LYS A 5 -40.90 6.95 -9.59
CA LYS A 5 -39.84 6.81 -8.62
C LYS A 5 -38.72 7.81 -8.99
N GLY A 6 -38.62 8.91 -8.24
CA GLY A 6 -37.53 9.86 -8.35
C GLY A 6 -36.22 9.23 -7.86
N VAL A 7 -35.51 8.55 -8.74
CA VAL A 7 -34.08 8.27 -8.57
C VAL A 7 -33.35 9.59 -8.78
N CYS A 8 -32.49 9.99 -7.83
CA CYS A 8 -31.68 11.20 -7.92
C CYS A 8 -30.88 11.18 -9.24
N GLN A 9 -31.42 11.86 -10.28
CA GLN A 9 -30.73 12.04 -11.55
C GLN A 9 -29.78 13.23 -11.42
N MET A 10 -28.49 12.98 -11.50
CA MET A 10 -27.43 13.96 -11.53
C MET A 10 -27.68 15.02 -12.62
N ARG A 11 -27.92 16.28 -12.24
CA ARG A 11 -27.66 17.41 -13.12
C ARG A 11 -26.18 17.71 -13.12
N ARG A 12 -25.56 17.59 -14.30
CA ARG A 12 -24.19 18.02 -14.56
C ARG A 12 -24.06 19.51 -14.34
N THR A 13 -23.39 19.92 -13.28
CA THR A 13 -22.77 21.23 -13.18
C THR A 13 -21.27 20.99 -13.28
N GLU A 14 -20.62 21.57 -14.26
CA GLU A 14 -19.21 21.44 -14.57
C GLU A 14 -18.37 22.03 -13.43
N LEU A 15 -17.93 21.19 -12.51
CA LEU A 15 -16.77 21.43 -11.65
C LEU A 15 -15.66 20.52 -12.16
N ALA A 16 -14.46 21.07 -12.33
CA ALA A 16 -13.30 20.39 -12.88
C ALA A 16 -13.05 19.07 -12.13
N VAL A 17 -13.42 17.96 -12.77
CA VAL A 17 -13.25 16.61 -12.26
C VAL A 17 -11.80 16.21 -12.49
N SER A 18 -11.14 15.73 -11.44
CA SER A 18 -9.83 15.11 -11.54
C SER A 18 -9.86 13.97 -12.57
N PRO A 19 -8.87 13.85 -13.47
CA PRO A 19 -8.86 12.83 -14.53
C PRO A 19 -8.76 11.37 -14.05
N PHE A 20 -8.68 11.13 -12.73
CA PHE A 20 -8.53 9.80 -12.13
C PHE A 20 -9.82 9.22 -11.53
N GLU A 21 -10.95 9.94 -11.54
CA GLU A 21 -12.22 9.40 -11.06
C GLU A 21 -13.00 8.73 -12.19
N THR A 22 -12.83 7.42 -12.35
CA THR A 22 -13.74 6.62 -13.18
C THR A 22 -15.08 6.49 -12.46
N GLY A 23 -16.21 6.60 -13.22
CA GLY A 23 -17.57 6.61 -12.66
C GLY A 23 -17.99 5.38 -11.84
N GLU A 24 -17.18 4.31 -11.82
CA GLU A 24 -17.38 3.12 -11.00
C GLU A 24 -16.91 3.31 -9.56
N THR A 25 -15.81 4.04 -9.31
CA THR A 25 -15.29 4.31 -7.97
C THR A 25 -16.27 5.15 -7.15
N ARG A 26 -16.96 6.12 -7.77
CA ARG A 26 -18.01 6.94 -7.14
C ARG A 26 -19.24 6.12 -6.69
N ARG A 27 -19.53 4.98 -7.31
CA ARG A 27 -20.68 4.13 -6.94
C ARG A 27 -20.45 3.37 -5.64
N HIS A 28 -19.21 3.24 -5.19
CA HIS A 28 -18.83 2.49 -3.99
C HIS A 28 -18.57 3.36 -2.76
N ASP A 29 -18.26 4.65 -2.92
CA ASP A 29 -18.08 5.57 -1.78
C ASP A 29 -19.43 6.12 -1.31
N ILE A 30 -19.89 5.59 -0.18
CA ILE A 30 -21.18 5.98 0.42
C ILE A 30 -21.15 7.42 0.95
N ILE A 31 -20.00 7.91 1.43
CA ILE A 31 -19.86 9.27 1.98
C ILE A 31 -19.96 10.32 0.85
N ALA A 32 -19.25 10.08 -0.26
CA ALA A 32 -19.38 10.92 -1.45
C ALA A 32 -20.83 10.94 -1.95
N ARG A 33 -21.49 9.78 -1.98
CA ARG A 33 -22.88 9.66 -2.41
C ARG A 33 -23.86 10.40 -1.49
N VAL A 34 -23.65 10.40 -0.17
CA VAL A 34 -24.42 11.22 0.77
C VAL A 34 -24.25 12.69 0.47
N LYS A 35 -23.03 13.17 0.24
CA LYS A 35 -22.73 14.57 -0.11
C LYS A 35 -23.37 14.98 -1.43
N ASP A 36 -23.26 14.14 -2.46
CA ASP A 36 -23.81 14.41 -3.80
C ASP A 36 -25.34 14.45 -3.80
N CYS A 37 -26.00 13.61 -3.02
CA CYS A 37 -27.46 13.58 -2.90
C CYS A 37 -28.03 14.66 -1.96
N TYR A 38 -27.22 15.25 -1.09
CA TYR A 38 -27.62 16.16 -0.02
C TYR A 38 -28.58 17.29 -0.48
N PRO A 39 -28.34 18.01 -1.61
CA PRO A 39 -29.23 19.09 -2.05
C PRO A 39 -30.63 18.63 -2.45
N GLY A 40 -30.80 17.34 -2.78
CA GLY A 40 -32.10 16.76 -3.18
C GLY A 40 -32.86 16.07 -2.04
N LEU A 41 -32.27 15.99 -0.85
CA LEU A 41 -32.89 15.35 0.30
C LEU A 41 -33.93 16.26 0.97
N SER A 42 -34.96 15.65 1.57
CA SER A 42 -35.89 16.36 2.43
C SER A 42 -35.20 16.85 3.71
N ARG A 43 -35.76 17.84 4.41
CA ARG A 43 -35.19 18.37 5.68
C ARG A 43 -34.87 17.27 6.70
N ALA A 44 -35.77 16.29 6.87
CA ALA A 44 -35.54 15.17 7.80
C ALA A 44 -34.38 14.28 7.35
N GLU A 45 -34.23 14.07 6.03
CA GLU A 45 -33.13 13.29 5.48
C GLU A 45 -31.79 14.05 5.52
N GLN A 46 -31.82 15.37 5.34
CA GLN A 46 -30.65 16.24 5.54
C GLN A 46 -30.16 16.18 7.00
N SER A 47 -31.09 16.22 7.99
CA SER A 47 -30.70 16.04 9.39
C SER A 47 -30.04 14.68 9.66
N VAL A 48 -30.45 13.62 8.95
CA VAL A 48 -29.79 12.30 9.05
C VAL A 48 -28.40 12.37 8.41
N ALA A 49 -28.28 13.00 7.23
CA ALA A 49 -26.99 13.19 6.57
C ALA A 49 -26.02 13.98 7.45
N ASP A 50 -26.47 15.08 8.05
CA ASP A 50 -25.67 15.92 8.94
C ASP A 50 -25.18 15.15 10.17
N ALA A 51 -26.06 14.37 10.81
CA ALA A 51 -25.71 13.53 11.95
C ALA A 51 -24.68 12.46 11.59
N ILE A 52 -24.73 11.91 10.37
CA ILE A 52 -23.75 10.92 9.88
C ILE A 52 -22.42 11.60 9.56
N LEU A 53 -22.46 12.72 8.82
CA LEU A 53 -21.25 13.41 8.37
C LEU A 53 -20.49 14.08 9.52
N SER A 54 -21.18 14.43 10.62
CA SER A 54 -20.55 15.01 11.82
C SER A 54 -19.73 13.99 12.61
N ASP A 55 -20.11 12.71 12.60
CA ASP A 55 -19.39 11.63 13.29
C ASP A 55 -19.71 10.30 12.61
N VAL A 56 -18.91 9.98 11.60
CA VAL A 56 -19.09 8.79 10.75
C VAL A 56 -18.87 7.50 11.55
N GLN A 57 -17.87 7.48 12.46
CA GLN A 57 -17.60 6.32 13.32
C GLN A 57 -18.79 6.03 14.22
N ALA A 58 -19.26 7.03 14.94
CA ALA A 58 -20.43 6.87 15.81
C ALA A 58 -21.69 6.51 15.02
N ALA A 59 -21.81 6.91 13.75
CA ALA A 59 -22.93 6.51 12.89
C ALA A 59 -22.85 5.02 12.47
N VAL A 60 -21.68 4.45 12.31
CA VAL A 60 -21.49 3.01 12.06
C VAL A 60 -21.92 2.19 13.26
N ASP A 61 -21.53 2.60 14.47
CA ASP A 61 -21.79 1.85 15.71
C ASP A 61 -23.23 2.00 16.20
N ALA A 62 -23.88 3.15 15.92
CA ALA A 62 -25.23 3.46 16.38
C ALA A 62 -26.29 2.50 15.82
N THR A 63 -27.28 2.10 16.60
CA THR A 63 -28.49 1.42 16.11
C THR A 63 -29.34 2.39 15.28
N ASN A 64 -30.34 1.85 14.55
CA ASN A 64 -31.29 2.70 13.80
C ASN A 64 -32.04 3.68 14.73
N ALA A 65 -32.35 3.26 15.96
CA ALA A 65 -33.01 4.11 16.95
C ALA A 65 -32.08 5.24 17.42
N GLU A 66 -30.84 4.94 17.73
CA GLU A 66 -29.85 5.92 18.17
C GLU A 66 -29.52 6.94 17.06
N LEU A 67 -29.41 6.47 15.81
CA LEU A 67 -29.19 7.37 14.67
C LEU A 67 -30.40 8.31 14.46
N ALA A 68 -31.62 7.80 14.64
CA ALA A 68 -32.83 8.62 14.60
C ALA A 68 -32.85 9.67 15.71
N ILE A 69 -32.46 9.31 16.94
CA ILE A 69 -32.35 10.24 18.07
C ILE A 69 -31.30 11.32 17.78
N ARG A 70 -30.10 10.95 17.30
CA ARG A 70 -29.03 11.89 16.99
C ARG A 70 -29.44 12.89 15.89
N ALA A 71 -30.17 12.42 14.90
CA ALA A 71 -30.67 13.26 13.81
C ALA A 71 -31.93 14.05 14.17
N GLY A 72 -32.53 13.82 15.32
CA GLY A 72 -33.79 14.45 15.73
C GLY A 72 -35.00 14.05 14.87
N VAL A 73 -35.01 12.83 14.32
CA VAL A 73 -36.04 12.33 13.38
C VAL A 73 -36.61 10.98 13.82
N SER A 74 -37.62 10.50 13.10
CA SER A 74 -38.18 9.16 13.33
C SER A 74 -37.33 8.06 12.65
N GLN A 75 -37.32 6.82 13.18
CA GLN A 75 -36.64 5.68 12.54
C GLN A 75 -37.08 5.44 11.08
N PRO A 76 -38.37 5.56 10.70
CA PRO A 76 -38.78 5.51 9.30
C PRO A 76 -38.10 6.57 8.42
N SER A 77 -37.74 7.75 8.96
CA SER A 77 -37.00 8.77 8.21
C SER A 77 -35.58 8.36 7.91
N VAL A 78 -34.90 7.68 8.86
CA VAL A 78 -33.57 7.09 8.62
C VAL A 78 -33.63 6.02 7.52
N THR A 79 -34.66 5.19 7.54
CA THR A 79 -34.84 4.15 6.50
C THR A 79 -35.11 4.77 5.13
N ARG A 80 -35.92 5.85 5.06
CA ARG A 80 -36.13 6.59 3.82
C ARG A 80 -34.84 7.21 3.29
N PHE A 81 -34.11 7.88 4.16
CA PHE A 81 -32.79 8.45 3.82
C PHE A 81 -31.89 7.39 3.14
N CYS A 82 -31.73 6.21 3.74
CA CYS A 82 -30.91 5.14 3.17
C CYS A 82 -31.37 4.76 1.75
N ARG A 83 -32.69 4.72 1.52
CA ARG A 83 -33.23 4.43 0.18
C ARG A 83 -33.06 5.59 -0.79
N SER A 84 -33.21 6.84 -0.33
CA SER A 84 -32.99 8.04 -1.17
C SER A 84 -31.57 8.16 -1.69
N ILE A 85 -30.59 7.68 -0.94
CA ILE A 85 -29.19 7.60 -1.35
C ILE A 85 -28.83 6.29 -2.07
N GLY A 86 -29.82 5.44 -2.41
CA GLY A 86 -29.63 4.24 -3.23
C GLY A 86 -29.18 2.98 -2.47
N CYS A 87 -29.35 2.94 -1.14
CA CYS A 87 -29.16 1.74 -0.35
C CYS A 87 -30.46 0.92 -0.23
N GLU A 88 -30.34 -0.39 -0.10
CA GLU A 88 -31.50 -1.27 0.12
C GLU A 88 -32.20 -0.99 1.47
N GLY A 89 -31.44 -0.54 2.45
CA GLY A 89 -31.91 -0.17 3.79
C GLY A 89 -30.77 0.18 4.75
N VAL A 90 -31.11 0.34 6.03
CA VAL A 90 -30.15 0.77 7.07
C VAL A 90 -28.98 -0.20 7.22
N ARG A 91 -29.22 -1.51 7.11
CA ARG A 91 -28.17 -2.53 7.23
C ARG A 91 -27.17 -2.44 6.09
N ASP A 92 -27.66 -2.31 4.86
CA ASP A 92 -26.82 -2.16 3.66
C ASP A 92 -26.02 -0.84 3.73
N PHE A 93 -26.69 0.28 4.09
CA PHE A 93 -26.05 1.55 4.31
C PHE A 93 -24.88 1.44 5.30
N LYS A 94 -25.12 0.85 6.48
CA LYS A 94 -24.09 0.69 7.51
C LYS A 94 -22.91 -0.17 7.07
N LEU A 95 -23.17 -1.24 6.29
CA LEU A 95 -22.11 -2.06 5.75
C LEU A 95 -21.23 -1.28 4.76
N GLN A 96 -21.86 -0.46 3.91
CA GLN A 96 -21.13 0.41 2.98
C GLN A 96 -20.39 1.51 3.74
N LEU A 97 -21.00 2.10 4.79
CA LEU A 97 -20.37 3.12 5.62
C LEU A 97 -19.16 2.56 6.39
N ALA A 98 -19.26 1.37 6.96
CA ALA A 98 -18.13 0.70 7.62
C ALA A 98 -16.98 0.40 6.66
N ARG A 99 -17.28 0.01 5.41
CA ARG A 99 -16.26 -0.18 4.37
C ARG A 99 -15.58 1.15 4.00
N SER A 100 -16.34 2.23 3.91
CA SER A 100 -15.79 3.56 3.62
C SER A 100 -14.98 4.12 4.79
N LEU A 101 -15.30 3.75 6.04
CA LEU A 101 -14.50 4.15 7.21
C LEU A 101 -13.10 3.58 7.20
N VAL A 102 -12.94 2.30 6.88
CA VAL A 102 -11.61 1.67 6.77
C VAL A 102 -10.72 2.40 5.75
N VAL A 103 -11.35 2.98 4.71
CA VAL A 103 -10.67 3.82 3.72
C VAL A 103 -10.63 5.29 4.17
N GLY A 104 -11.66 5.75 4.88
CA GLY A 104 -11.91 7.17 5.18
C GLY A 104 -11.31 7.69 6.48
N GLU A 105 -11.02 6.86 7.50
CA GLU A 105 -10.34 7.33 8.72
C GLU A 105 -9.00 7.99 8.39
N ILE A 106 -8.32 7.49 7.35
CA ILE A 106 -7.06 8.06 6.86
C ILE A 106 -7.28 9.42 6.17
N PHE A 107 -8.45 9.64 5.53
CA PHE A 107 -8.71 10.84 4.71
C PHE A 107 -9.59 11.88 5.40
N LEU A 108 -10.39 11.53 6.41
CA LEU A 108 -11.28 12.48 7.13
C LEU A 108 -10.54 13.20 8.28
N ALA A 109 -9.48 12.62 8.82
CA ALA A 109 -8.61 13.31 9.76
C ALA A 109 -7.79 14.45 9.11
N ALA A 110 -7.80 14.53 7.77
CA ALA A 110 -7.07 15.53 7.01
C ALA A 110 -7.80 16.88 6.84
N ASP A 111 -9.03 17.03 7.32
CA ASP A 111 -9.77 18.31 7.30
C ASP A 111 -9.31 19.30 8.40
N ASN A 112 -8.24 19.00 9.11
CA ASN A 112 -7.57 20.02 9.93
C ASN A 112 -6.65 20.80 8.98
N PRO A 113 -7.00 22.04 8.54
CA PRO A 113 -6.05 22.87 7.82
C PRO A 113 -4.85 22.99 8.73
N LEU A 114 -3.68 22.59 8.23
CA LEU A 114 -2.42 22.90 8.90
C LEU A 114 -2.51 24.36 9.34
N PRO A 115 -2.42 24.67 10.63
CA PRO A 115 -2.45 26.06 11.03
C PRO A 115 -1.42 26.75 10.17
N ALA A 116 -1.80 27.85 9.55
CA ALA A 116 -0.86 28.78 8.89
C ALA A 116 0.00 29.37 10.01
N ALA A 117 0.77 28.48 10.62
CA ALA A 117 1.61 28.75 11.74
C ALA A 117 2.88 29.37 11.18
N ASP A 118 3.21 30.49 11.73
CA ASP A 118 4.53 31.07 11.80
C ASP A 118 5.54 30.36 10.91
N LEU A 119 5.83 30.95 9.78
CA LEU A 119 6.85 30.49 8.85
C LEU A 119 8.24 30.61 9.51
N GLY A 120 8.46 29.81 10.54
CA GLY A 120 9.80 29.36 10.86
C GLY A 120 10.36 28.70 9.60
N LEU A 121 11.66 28.77 9.37
CA LEU A 121 12.36 28.35 8.16
C LEU A 121 12.05 26.92 7.66
N THR A 122 11.27 26.13 8.42
CA THR A 122 10.94 24.73 8.10
C THR A 122 9.45 24.46 8.32
N PRO A 123 8.67 24.12 7.27
CA PRO A 123 7.26 23.78 7.40
C PRO A 123 7.04 22.57 8.33
N PRO A 124 5.92 22.48 9.08
CA PRO A 124 5.65 21.38 10.02
C PRO A 124 5.73 19.98 9.40
N PHE A 125 5.24 19.80 8.15
CA PHE A 125 5.32 18.53 7.43
C PHE A 125 6.76 18.05 7.20
N TRP A 126 7.71 18.97 7.09
CA TRP A 126 9.13 18.65 6.87
C TRP A 126 9.72 17.84 8.04
N ALA A 127 9.47 18.31 9.26
CA ALA A 127 9.91 17.62 10.47
C ALA A 127 9.23 16.25 10.63
N SER A 128 7.93 16.16 10.29
CA SER A 128 7.18 14.92 10.31
C SER A 128 7.77 13.88 9.35
N VAL A 129 7.89 14.20 8.07
CA VAL A 129 8.42 13.29 7.04
C VAL A 129 9.84 12.81 7.38
N LEU A 130 10.72 13.72 7.84
CA LEU A 130 12.08 13.34 8.26
C LEU A 130 12.08 12.50 9.54
N GLY A 131 11.22 12.83 10.49
CA GLY A 131 11.07 12.09 11.75
C GLY A 131 10.64 10.65 11.51
N GLU A 132 9.62 10.45 10.68
CA GLU A 132 9.11 9.13 10.31
C GLU A 132 10.14 8.30 9.54
N ALA A 133 10.86 8.90 8.60
CA ALA A 133 11.93 8.21 7.87
C ALA A 133 13.04 7.74 8.83
N ARG A 134 13.49 8.61 9.76
CA ARG A 134 14.48 8.22 10.79
C ARG A 134 13.97 7.12 11.71
N LEU A 135 12.71 7.20 12.11
CA LEU A 135 12.08 6.18 12.95
C LEU A 135 12.03 4.84 12.20
N ALA A 136 11.61 4.84 10.93
CA ALA A 136 11.57 3.64 10.12
C ALA A 136 12.94 2.93 10.02
N LEU A 137 14.02 3.69 9.81
CA LEU A 137 15.37 3.13 9.76
C LEU A 137 15.81 2.54 11.12
N ARG A 138 15.51 3.22 12.23
CA ARG A 138 15.80 2.70 13.59
C ARG A 138 15.00 1.45 13.91
N GLU A 139 13.76 1.35 13.44
CA GLU A 139 12.94 0.18 13.65
C GLU A 139 13.48 -1.04 12.91
N VAL A 140 14.07 -0.89 11.74
CA VAL A 140 14.80 -1.97 11.06
C VAL A 140 15.99 -2.43 11.90
N GLU A 141 16.82 -1.51 12.37
CA GLU A 141 17.97 -1.82 13.22
C GLU A 141 17.56 -2.59 14.47
N ARG A 142 16.44 -2.23 15.10
CA ARG A 142 15.93 -2.85 16.33
C ARG A 142 15.28 -4.22 16.12
N GLN A 143 14.59 -4.42 14.98
CA GLN A 143 13.69 -5.58 14.79
C GLN A 143 14.26 -6.64 13.86
N LEU A 144 15.11 -6.27 12.88
CA LEU A 144 15.58 -7.19 11.88
C LEU A 144 16.66 -8.11 12.45
N ASP A 145 16.47 -9.42 12.27
CA ASP A 145 17.47 -10.41 12.66
C ASP A 145 18.58 -10.51 11.59
N PRO A 146 19.84 -10.17 11.93
CA PRO A 146 20.95 -10.30 10.99
C PRO A 146 21.17 -11.73 10.48
N ALA A 147 20.83 -12.76 11.27
CA ALA A 147 20.97 -14.16 10.84
C ALA A 147 20.04 -14.48 9.67
N LEU A 148 18.81 -13.93 9.65
CA LEU A 148 17.88 -14.10 8.55
C LEU A 148 18.35 -13.37 7.28
N VAL A 149 18.99 -12.21 7.44
CA VAL A 149 19.61 -11.47 6.30
C VAL A 149 20.73 -12.30 5.67
N LEU A 150 21.61 -12.88 6.49
CA LEU A 150 22.69 -13.73 6.02
C LEU A 150 22.18 -15.02 5.36
N ALA A 151 21.12 -15.63 5.90
CA ALA A 151 20.49 -16.80 5.31
C ALA A 151 19.86 -16.47 3.95
N ALA A 152 19.16 -15.34 3.84
CA ALA A 152 18.61 -14.85 2.58
C ALA A 152 19.72 -14.59 1.53
N ALA A 153 20.81 -13.95 1.94
CA ALA A 153 21.97 -13.69 1.09
C ALA A 153 22.60 -14.99 0.55
N THR A 154 22.72 -16.02 1.39
CA THR A 154 23.24 -17.34 0.99
C THR A 154 22.38 -17.97 -0.11
N ILE A 155 21.06 -17.93 0.06
CA ILE A 155 20.11 -18.44 -0.94
C ILE A 155 20.23 -17.67 -2.26
N LEU A 156 20.31 -16.33 -2.18
CA LEU A 156 20.37 -15.46 -3.36
C LEU A 156 21.69 -15.61 -4.12
N GLY A 157 22.81 -15.75 -3.41
CA GLY A 157 24.14 -15.95 -4.04
C GLY A 157 24.26 -17.27 -4.80
N ALA A 158 23.47 -18.27 -4.44
CA ALA A 158 23.44 -19.59 -5.09
C ALA A 158 22.25 -19.76 -6.06
N ALA A 159 21.38 -18.78 -6.17
CA ALA A 159 20.15 -18.89 -6.94
C ALA A 159 20.42 -19.07 -8.46
N ARG A 160 19.72 -20.03 -9.07
CA ARG A 160 19.70 -20.19 -10.53
C ARG A 160 18.95 -19.03 -11.20
N ARG A 161 17.86 -18.57 -10.62
CA ARG A 161 17.10 -17.36 -10.99
C ARG A 161 16.27 -16.88 -9.82
N VAL A 162 16.01 -15.58 -9.78
CA VAL A 162 15.23 -14.91 -8.75
C VAL A 162 14.08 -14.16 -9.39
N LEU A 163 12.85 -14.36 -8.91
CA LEU A 163 11.72 -13.51 -9.22
C LEU A 163 11.42 -12.62 -8.02
N VAL A 164 11.38 -11.32 -8.22
CA VAL A 164 10.99 -10.36 -7.18
C VAL A 164 9.58 -9.88 -7.49
N LEU A 165 8.64 -10.19 -6.62
CA LEU A 165 7.24 -9.83 -6.74
C LEU A 165 6.87 -8.70 -5.80
N GLY A 166 6.39 -7.58 -6.35
CA GLY A 166 5.82 -6.45 -5.63
C GLY A 166 4.66 -5.87 -6.42
N LEU A 167 3.48 -5.77 -5.81
CA LEU A 167 2.27 -5.30 -6.47
C LEU A 167 1.84 -3.94 -5.93
N GLY A 168 1.51 -3.05 -6.85
CA GLY A 168 1.00 -1.71 -6.55
C GLY A 168 1.99 -0.80 -5.82
N GLY A 169 1.81 0.50 -5.91
CA GLY A 169 2.52 1.52 -5.14
C GLY A 169 4.01 1.30 -4.91
N SER A 170 4.43 1.44 -3.67
CA SER A 170 5.84 1.32 -3.27
C SER A 170 6.39 -0.10 -3.44
N SER A 171 5.58 -1.16 -3.26
CA SER A 171 6.09 -2.54 -3.36
C SER A 171 6.59 -2.88 -4.77
N ALA A 172 5.94 -2.35 -5.81
CA ALA A 172 6.39 -2.52 -7.19
C ALA A 172 7.72 -1.80 -7.46
N ALA A 173 7.89 -0.58 -6.94
CA ALA A 173 9.14 0.16 -7.04
C ALA A 173 10.29 -0.54 -6.27
N LEU A 174 10.00 -1.07 -5.08
CA LEU A 174 10.96 -1.83 -4.30
C LEU A 174 11.36 -3.16 -4.96
N ALA A 175 10.46 -3.79 -5.71
CA ALA A 175 10.80 -4.97 -6.49
C ALA A 175 11.80 -4.64 -7.62
N GLU A 176 11.61 -3.52 -8.32
CA GLU A 176 12.57 -3.02 -9.32
C GLU A 176 13.92 -2.67 -8.68
N GLU A 177 13.88 -1.98 -7.52
CA GLU A 177 15.10 -1.65 -6.81
C GLU A 177 15.85 -2.89 -6.34
N THR A 178 15.16 -3.91 -5.86
CA THR A 178 15.78 -5.20 -5.52
C THR A 178 16.49 -5.82 -6.73
N GLN A 179 15.85 -5.79 -7.89
CA GLN A 179 16.49 -6.22 -9.14
C GLN A 179 17.74 -5.38 -9.42
N ASN A 180 17.64 -4.06 -9.31
CA ASN A 180 18.76 -3.14 -9.58
C ASN A 180 19.96 -3.38 -8.67
N ARG A 181 19.75 -3.77 -7.42
CA ARG A 181 20.83 -4.10 -6.49
C ARG A 181 21.48 -5.45 -6.80
N LEU A 182 20.68 -6.49 -7.06
CA LEU A 182 21.16 -7.86 -7.17
C LEU A 182 21.79 -8.18 -8.54
N PHE A 183 21.26 -7.65 -9.66
CA PHE A 183 21.81 -7.97 -10.97
C PHE A 183 23.27 -7.55 -11.13
N ARG A 184 23.67 -6.46 -10.44
CA ARG A 184 25.05 -5.95 -10.48
C ARG A 184 26.08 -6.94 -9.95
N TYR A 185 25.66 -7.84 -9.06
CA TYR A 185 26.51 -8.91 -8.56
C TYR A 185 26.51 -10.16 -9.46
N GLY A 186 25.67 -10.18 -10.49
CA GLY A 186 25.50 -11.31 -11.40
C GLY A 186 24.43 -12.29 -10.96
N VAL A 187 23.59 -11.92 -9.99
CA VAL A 187 22.40 -12.71 -9.62
C VAL A 187 21.37 -12.62 -10.75
N PRO A 188 20.88 -13.74 -11.30
CA PRO A 188 19.88 -13.74 -12.36
C PRO A 188 18.50 -13.38 -11.79
N VAL A 189 18.17 -12.10 -11.75
CA VAL A 189 16.99 -11.56 -11.08
C VAL A 189 16.09 -10.80 -12.04
N MET A 190 14.78 -10.92 -11.84
CA MET A 190 13.72 -10.24 -12.59
C MET A 190 12.64 -9.72 -11.64
N ALA A 191 12.34 -8.44 -11.70
CA ALA A 191 11.18 -7.86 -11.03
C ALA A 191 9.90 -8.14 -11.82
N CYS A 192 8.81 -8.43 -11.12
CA CYS A 192 7.50 -8.70 -11.70
C CYS A 192 6.42 -7.92 -10.96
N LYS A 193 5.60 -7.19 -11.72
CA LYS A 193 4.48 -6.38 -11.22
C LYS A 193 3.11 -6.97 -11.62
N ASP A 194 3.13 -8.01 -12.43
CA ASP A 194 1.93 -8.68 -12.93
C ASP A 194 1.76 -10.03 -12.21
N PRO A 195 0.71 -10.20 -11.39
CA PRO A 195 0.50 -11.44 -10.63
C PRO A 195 0.20 -12.65 -11.53
N TYR A 196 -0.39 -12.43 -12.70
CA TYR A 196 -0.66 -13.51 -13.65
C TYR A 196 0.65 -14.02 -14.27
N LEU A 197 1.49 -13.12 -14.76
CA LEU A 197 2.82 -13.47 -15.26
C LEU A 197 3.69 -14.11 -14.18
N ALA A 198 3.61 -13.61 -12.95
CA ALA A 198 4.33 -14.20 -11.81
C ALA A 198 3.95 -15.66 -11.58
N ARG A 199 2.64 -15.97 -11.52
CA ARG A 199 2.13 -17.35 -11.37
C ARG A 199 2.63 -18.26 -12.48
N MET A 200 2.58 -17.82 -13.74
CA MET A 200 3.08 -18.59 -14.89
C MET A 200 4.58 -18.84 -14.77
N THR A 201 5.35 -17.83 -14.40
CA THR A 201 6.81 -17.93 -14.26
C THR A 201 7.17 -18.88 -13.11
N ILE A 202 6.55 -18.72 -11.94
CA ILE A 202 6.82 -19.54 -10.75
C ILE A 202 6.44 -21.01 -10.98
N ALA A 203 5.41 -21.30 -11.78
CA ALA A 203 5.03 -22.67 -12.13
C ALA A 203 6.15 -23.41 -12.91
N THR A 204 7.17 -22.70 -13.42
CA THR A 204 8.36 -23.28 -14.08
C THR A 204 9.58 -23.34 -13.16
N PHE A 205 9.43 -22.98 -11.88
CA PHE A 205 10.54 -22.91 -10.91
C PHE A 205 10.97 -24.29 -10.42
N ARG A 206 12.20 -24.35 -9.92
CA ARG A 206 12.86 -25.52 -9.37
C ARG A 206 13.42 -25.20 -7.97
N PRO A 207 13.90 -26.18 -7.21
CA PRO A 207 14.42 -25.93 -5.85
C PRO A 207 15.54 -24.89 -5.73
N GLU A 208 16.31 -24.67 -6.83
CA GLU A 208 17.37 -23.66 -6.88
C GLU A 208 16.88 -22.27 -7.27
N ASP A 209 15.59 -22.13 -7.58
CA ASP A 209 14.98 -20.83 -7.89
C ASP A 209 14.44 -20.16 -6.63
N VAL A 210 14.37 -18.85 -6.64
CA VAL A 210 13.97 -18.03 -5.49
C VAL A 210 12.85 -17.07 -5.86
N VAL A 211 11.86 -16.94 -4.99
CA VAL A 211 10.88 -15.86 -5.02
C VAL A 211 11.12 -14.91 -3.86
N ILE A 212 11.35 -13.63 -4.16
CA ILE A 212 11.29 -12.55 -3.16
C ILE A 212 9.91 -11.90 -3.28
N ALA A 213 9.13 -11.89 -2.22
CA ALA A 213 7.80 -11.32 -2.16
C ALA A 213 7.78 -10.08 -1.26
N ILE A 214 7.40 -8.92 -1.81
CA ILE A 214 7.38 -7.64 -1.09
C ILE A 214 5.93 -7.16 -0.93
N SER A 215 5.49 -6.99 0.31
CA SER A 215 4.17 -6.44 0.63
C SER A 215 4.20 -5.73 1.99
N ALA A 216 3.89 -4.43 2.01
CA ALA A 216 3.89 -3.66 3.25
C ALA A 216 2.86 -4.18 4.26
N THR A 217 1.66 -4.54 3.81
CA THR A 217 0.61 -5.08 4.67
C THR A 217 0.77 -6.57 4.94
N GLY A 218 1.39 -7.31 4.02
CA GLY A 218 1.53 -8.75 4.07
C GLY A 218 0.22 -9.54 3.92
N HIS A 219 -0.84 -8.88 3.41
CA HIS A 219 -2.18 -9.47 3.22
C HIS A 219 -2.64 -9.48 1.76
N THR A 220 -1.80 -9.07 0.81
CA THR A 220 -2.11 -9.10 -0.61
C THR A 220 -2.23 -10.54 -1.09
N SER A 221 -3.45 -10.99 -1.40
CA SER A 221 -3.77 -12.39 -1.73
C SER A 221 -2.93 -12.91 -2.89
N GLU A 222 -2.77 -12.13 -3.96
CA GLU A 222 -2.02 -12.51 -5.16
C GLU A 222 -0.54 -12.76 -4.87
N VAL A 223 0.04 -11.99 -3.94
CA VAL A 223 1.44 -12.18 -3.50
C VAL A 223 1.58 -13.45 -2.68
N ILE A 224 0.65 -13.68 -1.75
CA ILE A 224 0.62 -14.88 -0.89
C ILE A 224 0.44 -16.13 -1.74
N ASP A 225 -0.49 -16.11 -2.71
CA ASP A 225 -0.72 -17.21 -3.63
C ASP A 225 0.55 -17.56 -4.42
N CYS A 226 1.29 -16.57 -4.91
CA CYS A 226 2.55 -16.78 -5.61
C CYS A 226 3.59 -17.47 -4.73
N VAL A 227 3.68 -17.11 -3.44
CA VAL A 227 4.57 -17.79 -2.47
C VAL A 227 4.13 -19.24 -2.25
N HIS A 228 2.85 -19.52 -2.14
CA HIS A 228 2.35 -20.88 -2.02
C HIS A 228 2.64 -21.73 -3.28
N ILE A 229 2.47 -21.15 -4.47
CA ILE A 229 2.83 -21.82 -5.74
C ILE A 229 4.32 -22.14 -5.74
N ALA A 230 5.20 -21.18 -5.38
CA ALA A 230 6.65 -21.39 -5.30
C ALA A 230 7.00 -22.57 -4.40
N ARG A 231 6.40 -22.65 -3.22
CA ARG A 231 6.60 -23.75 -2.26
C ARG A 231 6.12 -25.11 -2.81
N THR A 232 5.03 -25.12 -3.59
CA THR A 232 4.56 -26.35 -4.24
C THR A 232 5.60 -26.92 -5.21
N TYR A 233 6.38 -26.08 -5.86
CA TYR A 233 7.48 -26.46 -6.74
C TYR A 233 8.83 -26.52 -6.03
N HIS A 234 8.84 -26.48 -4.68
CA HIS A 234 10.03 -26.51 -3.84
C HIS A 234 11.02 -25.36 -4.06
N ALA A 235 10.60 -24.28 -4.72
CA ALA A 235 11.40 -23.08 -4.84
C ALA A 235 11.53 -22.38 -3.48
N ARG A 236 12.67 -21.71 -3.26
CA ARG A 236 12.94 -20.97 -2.04
C ARG A 236 12.13 -19.67 -1.99
N THR A 237 11.73 -19.24 -0.81
CA THR A 237 10.86 -18.07 -0.67
C THR A 237 11.35 -17.14 0.43
N ILE A 238 11.49 -15.85 0.07
CA ILE A 238 11.88 -14.77 0.98
C ILE A 238 10.77 -13.73 0.96
N ALA A 239 10.28 -13.31 2.12
CA ALA A 239 9.31 -12.22 2.25
C ALA A 239 9.96 -10.99 2.88
N ILE A 240 9.64 -9.80 2.37
CA ILE A 240 9.89 -8.51 3.02
C ILE A 240 8.52 -7.91 3.34
N THR A 241 8.16 -7.86 4.64
CA THR A 241 6.79 -7.55 5.04
C THR A 241 6.68 -7.18 6.52
N THR A 242 5.44 -6.96 7.01
CA THR A 242 5.18 -6.74 8.43
C THR A 242 5.16 -8.06 9.22
N PRO A 243 5.65 -8.07 10.48
CA PRO A 243 5.66 -9.28 11.30
C PRO A 243 4.25 -9.80 11.58
N GLY A 244 4.11 -11.14 11.68
CA GLY A 244 2.83 -11.80 11.98
C GLY A 244 1.80 -11.77 10.84
N SER A 245 2.15 -11.23 9.67
CA SER A 245 1.27 -11.21 8.51
C SER A 245 1.16 -12.59 7.84
N ALA A 246 0.11 -12.77 7.03
CA ALA A 246 -0.08 -14.00 6.27
C ALA A 246 1.11 -14.29 5.34
N LEU A 247 1.69 -13.26 4.71
CA LEU A 247 2.87 -13.39 3.87
C LEU A 247 4.11 -13.83 4.68
N ALA A 248 4.30 -13.26 5.89
CA ALA A 248 5.41 -13.66 6.76
C ALA A 248 5.34 -15.15 7.16
N HIS A 249 4.13 -15.67 7.41
CA HIS A 249 3.93 -17.09 7.72
C HIS A 249 4.05 -18.01 6.50
N ALA A 250 3.74 -17.51 5.31
CA ALA A 250 3.80 -18.29 4.08
C ALA A 250 5.23 -18.49 3.58
N ALA A 251 6.14 -17.54 3.78
CA ALA A 251 7.51 -17.60 3.29
C ALA A 251 8.42 -18.46 4.15
N GLU A 252 9.50 -18.99 3.56
CA GLU A 252 10.55 -19.72 4.26
C GLU A 252 11.41 -18.81 5.14
N ILE A 253 11.79 -17.64 4.60
CA ILE A 253 12.49 -16.57 5.34
C ILE A 253 11.61 -15.33 5.30
N ALA A 254 11.31 -14.79 6.47
CA ALA A 254 10.55 -13.56 6.61
C ALA A 254 11.43 -12.45 7.22
N LEU A 255 11.83 -11.50 6.40
CA LEU A 255 12.53 -10.29 6.81
C LEU A 255 11.46 -9.24 7.16
N THR A 256 11.23 -9.07 8.45
CA THR A 256 10.08 -8.31 8.93
C THR A 256 10.47 -7.10 9.75
N THR A 257 9.70 -6.02 9.56
CA THR A 257 9.73 -4.85 10.43
C THR A 257 8.34 -4.24 10.55
N LYS A 258 7.97 -3.81 11.75
CA LYS A 258 6.71 -3.11 12.01
C LYS A 258 7.01 -1.62 12.15
N ILE A 259 6.49 -0.84 11.23
CA ILE A 259 6.54 0.63 11.28
C ILE A 259 5.19 1.12 11.78
N ALA A 260 5.22 1.97 12.79
CA ALA A 260 4.02 2.70 13.18
C ALA A 260 3.76 3.76 12.10
N GLU A 261 2.69 3.60 11.35
CA GLU A 261 2.25 4.60 10.38
C GLU A 261 1.26 5.54 11.05
N TYR A 262 1.48 6.83 10.92
CA TYR A 262 0.54 7.83 11.40
C TYR A 262 -0.59 7.99 10.38
N PRO A 263 -1.84 8.21 10.84
CA PRO A 263 -3.01 8.28 9.96
C PRO A 263 -3.13 9.61 9.19
N ASP A 264 -2.03 10.29 8.90
CA ASP A 264 -2.05 11.48 8.05
C ASP A 264 -1.96 11.07 6.59
N ALA A 265 -3.07 11.22 5.87
CA ALA A 265 -3.18 10.86 4.46
C ALA A 265 -2.23 11.64 3.53
N LEU A 266 -1.75 12.80 3.97
CA LEU A 266 -0.83 13.64 3.20
C LEU A 266 0.63 13.25 3.43
N THR A 267 0.93 12.51 4.50
CA THR A 267 2.29 12.04 4.77
C THR A 267 2.53 10.70 4.08
N PRO A 268 3.52 10.61 3.17
CA PRO A 268 3.83 9.34 2.51
C PRO A 268 4.30 8.29 3.50
N SER A 269 3.81 7.04 3.37
CA SER A 269 4.19 5.91 4.24
C SER A 269 5.72 5.79 4.38
N ALA A 270 6.20 5.69 5.62
CA ALA A 270 7.61 5.54 5.94
C ALA A 270 8.13 4.10 5.77
N SER A 271 7.24 3.12 5.65
CA SER A 271 7.60 1.70 5.48
C SER A 271 8.48 1.44 4.25
N ARG A 272 8.36 2.28 3.19
CA ARG A 272 9.25 2.20 2.03
C ARG A 272 10.72 2.40 2.36
N PHE A 273 11.06 3.29 3.31
CA PHE A 273 12.46 3.49 3.74
C PHE A 273 13.00 2.29 4.52
N ALA A 274 12.16 1.71 5.36
CA ALA A 274 12.50 0.48 6.09
C ALA A 274 12.76 -0.68 5.13
N PHE A 275 11.88 -0.89 4.17
CA PHE A 275 12.03 -1.99 3.21
C PHE A 275 13.20 -1.77 2.26
N LEU A 276 13.46 -0.53 1.86
CA LEU A 276 14.65 -0.18 1.09
C LEU A 276 15.93 -0.52 1.86
N LEU A 277 16.00 -0.18 3.15
CA LEU A 277 17.14 -0.55 4.00
C LEU A 277 17.29 -2.07 4.11
N ILE A 278 16.20 -2.83 4.27
CA ILE A 278 16.26 -4.30 4.28
C ILE A 278 16.81 -4.83 2.96
N ILE A 279 16.37 -4.29 1.82
CA ILE A 279 16.87 -4.66 0.49
C ILE A 279 18.36 -4.37 0.38
N ASP A 280 18.82 -3.20 0.82
CA ASP A 280 20.24 -2.83 0.79
C ASP A 280 21.09 -3.74 1.68
N LEU A 281 20.61 -4.11 2.87
CA LEU A 281 21.28 -5.03 3.77
C LEU A 281 21.40 -6.44 3.14
N VAL A 282 20.33 -6.95 2.54
CA VAL A 282 20.33 -8.25 1.84
C VAL A 282 21.25 -8.23 0.64
N ALA A 283 21.19 -7.17 -0.17
CA ALA A 283 22.05 -7.02 -1.34
C ALA A 283 23.53 -6.93 -0.93
N ALA A 284 23.86 -6.10 0.05
CA ALA A 284 25.23 -6.00 0.57
C ALA A 284 25.73 -7.35 1.09
N ALA A 285 24.94 -8.04 1.90
CA ALA A 285 25.30 -9.37 2.41
C ALA A 285 25.52 -10.37 1.26
N THR A 286 24.67 -10.35 0.23
CA THR A 286 24.82 -11.20 -0.96
C THR A 286 26.14 -10.87 -1.69
N GLY A 287 26.42 -9.60 -1.93
CA GLY A 287 27.66 -9.16 -2.58
C GLY A 287 28.92 -9.54 -1.80
N TYR A 288 28.88 -9.42 -0.46
CA TYR A 288 29.99 -9.84 0.41
C TYR A 288 30.23 -11.36 0.36
N GLN A 289 29.17 -12.16 0.39
CA GLN A 289 29.28 -13.63 0.31
C GLN A 289 29.75 -14.11 -1.07
N MET A 290 29.31 -13.50 -2.16
CA MET A 290 29.80 -13.79 -3.52
C MET A 290 31.26 -13.32 -3.73
N GLY A 291 31.74 -12.39 -2.95
CA GLY A 291 33.15 -12.00 -2.85
C GLY A 291 33.77 -11.53 -4.18
N PRO A 292 34.83 -12.23 -4.66
CA PRO A 292 35.55 -11.83 -5.88
C PRO A 292 34.67 -11.78 -7.13
N LEU A 293 33.67 -12.67 -7.24
CA LEU A 293 32.76 -12.72 -8.40
C LEU A 293 31.90 -11.46 -8.50
N ALA A 294 31.30 -11.04 -7.40
CA ALA A 294 30.51 -9.79 -7.34
C ALA A 294 31.38 -8.57 -7.69
N ARG A 295 32.60 -8.50 -7.15
CA ARG A 295 33.55 -7.40 -7.43
C ARG A 295 33.94 -7.34 -8.89
N GLU A 296 34.18 -8.47 -9.55
CA GLU A 296 34.53 -8.53 -10.96
C GLU A 296 33.33 -8.07 -11.84
N ASN A 297 32.11 -8.47 -11.51
CA ASN A 297 30.93 -8.01 -12.22
C ASN A 297 30.77 -6.49 -12.10
N LEU A 298 30.90 -5.93 -10.90
CA LEU A 298 30.88 -4.47 -10.68
C LEU A 298 31.98 -3.75 -11.47
N ARG A 299 33.19 -4.30 -11.50
CA ARG A 299 34.32 -3.75 -12.29
C ARG A 299 33.98 -3.71 -13.78
N ARG A 300 33.40 -4.80 -14.33
CA ARG A 300 32.98 -4.88 -15.74
C ARG A 300 31.90 -3.86 -16.08
N ILE A 301 30.89 -3.73 -15.22
CA ILE A 301 29.82 -2.73 -15.39
C ILE A 301 30.45 -1.33 -15.43
N LYS A 302 31.29 -0.99 -14.44
CA LYS A 302 31.93 0.32 -14.38
C LYS A 302 32.82 0.61 -15.60
N PHE A 303 33.59 -0.38 -16.05
CA PHE A 303 34.43 -0.27 -17.26
C PHE A 303 33.61 0.10 -18.49
N ASN A 304 32.48 -0.59 -18.71
CA ASN A 304 31.63 -0.33 -19.88
C ASN A 304 30.91 1.03 -19.81
N LEU A 305 30.58 1.53 -18.62
CA LEU A 305 29.99 2.85 -18.46
C LEU A 305 31.00 3.98 -18.69
N VAL A 306 32.25 3.80 -18.29
CA VAL A 306 33.34 4.76 -18.51
C VAL A 306 33.74 4.81 -19.99
N ASP A 307 33.80 3.66 -20.66
CA ASP A 307 34.17 3.57 -22.08
C ASP A 307 33.16 4.26 -23.02
N GLN A 308 31.91 4.39 -22.59
CA GLN A 308 30.86 5.11 -23.33
C GLN A 308 30.83 6.64 -23.10
N GLY A 309 31.86 7.23 -22.50
CA GLY A 309 32.02 8.68 -22.40
C GLY A 309 31.55 9.32 -21.08
N ALA A 310 31.10 8.54 -20.14
CA ALA A 310 30.98 8.98 -18.75
C ALA A 310 32.39 8.99 -18.14
N GLY A 311 33.12 10.10 -18.22
CA GLY A 311 34.53 10.25 -17.85
C GLY A 311 34.99 9.48 -16.60
N PRO A 312 36.30 9.47 -16.24
CA PRO A 312 36.84 8.70 -15.13
C PRO A 312 36.27 9.24 -13.81
N SER A 313 35.10 8.79 -13.43
CA SER A 313 34.47 9.11 -12.16
C SER A 313 34.95 8.09 -11.11
N ILE A 314 35.54 8.61 -10.02
CA ILE A 314 35.86 7.83 -8.82
C ILE A 314 34.57 7.52 -8.04
N GLU A 315 33.46 8.11 -8.46
CA GLU A 315 32.16 7.95 -7.81
C GLU A 315 31.70 6.48 -7.84
N PRO A 316 31.00 6.02 -6.81
CA PRO A 316 30.31 4.73 -6.83
C PRO A 316 29.46 4.61 -8.10
N LEU A 317 29.26 3.38 -8.57
CA LEU A 317 28.29 3.14 -9.63
C LEU A 317 26.96 3.77 -9.17
N GLY A 318 26.60 4.87 -9.83
CA GLY A 318 25.33 5.54 -9.59
C GLY A 318 24.16 4.58 -9.83
N ASP A 319 23.04 4.96 -9.31
CA ASP A 319 21.79 4.23 -9.49
C ASP A 319 21.32 4.28 -10.95
#